data_7fc964776447dd5ef15add7f0098c69b
#
_entry.id   7fc964776447dd5ef15add7f0098c69b
#
_cell.length_a   1.000
_cell.length_b   1.000
_cell.length_c   1.000
_cell.angle_alpha   90.00
_cell.angle_beta   90.00
_cell.angle_gamma   90.00
#
_symmetry.space_group_name_H-M   'P 1'
#
loop_
_entity.id
_entity.type
_entity.pdbx_description
1 polymer ?
#
loop_
_entity_poly.entity_id
_entity_poly.type
_entity_poly.pdbx_seq_one_letter_code
_entity_poly.pdbx_strand_id
1 'polypeptide(L)'
;MKTTNKKELSYFRLKLESYLSEHFPEKVEDKPFIKARADEALTTYCDSVEEGFSYPEAESMASEVLYRDLHFSKYDTLVSVLENEFEKELPSPLPERLAPILLKNRAIQETFDKYNLTDDFDASPEYDTLYTELTGTVVLLIEANQLPTIGDVSALE
;
A
#
# COMPACT_ATOMS: atom_id res chain seq x y z
N MET A 1 23.16 -17.58 -17.71
CA MET A 1 22.61 -17.62 -16.36
C MET A 1 22.76 -16.30 -15.64
N LYS A 2 23.97 -15.75 -15.55
CA LYS A 2 24.17 -14.47 -14.86
C LYS A 2 23.33 -13.33 -15.46
N THR A 3 23.23 -13.27 -16.79
CA THR A 3 22.44 -12.25 -17.49
C THR A 3 20.96 -12.41 -17.18
N THR A 4 20.47 -13.64 -17.16
CA THR A 4 19.08 -13.95 -16.83
C THR A 4 18.74 -13.55 -15.39
N ASN A 5 19.65 -13.89 -14.43
CA ASN A 5 19.45 -13.55 -13.03
C ASN A 5 19.38 -12.04 -12.83
N LYS A 6 20.28 -11.31 -13.51
CA LYS A 6 20.29 -9.84 -13.43
C LYS A 6 19.00 -9.25 -13.98
N LYS A 7 18.50 -9.81 -15.08
CA LYS A 7 17.25 -9.36 -15.71
C LYS A 7 16.07 -9.64 -14.80
N GLU A 8 16.04 -10.80 -14.17
CA GLU A 8 14.94 -11.17 -13.25
C GLU A 8 14.92 -10.30 -12.00
N LEU A 9 16.08 -9.92 -11.48
CA LEU A 9 16.14 -9.01 -10.35
C LEU A 9 15.51 -7.67 -10.70
N SER A 10 15.83 -7.11 -11.86
CA SER A 10 15.23 -5.86 -12.32
C SER A 10 13.73 -5.99 -12.47
N TYR A 11 13.25 -7.12 -12.97
CA TYR A 11 11.83 -7.39 -13.12
C TYR A 11 11.11 -7.32 -11.78
N PHE A 12 11.64 -8.01 -10.75
CA PHE A 12 11.01 -8.02 -9.44
C PHE A 12 11.08 -6.65 -8.77
N ARG A 13 12.18 -5.94 -8.94
CA ARG A 13 12.30 -4.58 -8.39
C ARG A 13 11.26 -3.65 -9.00
N LEU A 14 11.13 -3.65 -10.32
CA LEU A 14 10.18 -2.79 -11.00
C LEU A 14 8.74 -3.15 -10.64
N LYS A 15 8.46 -4.44 -10.53
CA LYS A 15 7.14 -4.91 -10.12
C LYS A 15 6.78 -4.40 -8.74
N LEU A 16 7.72 -4.52 -7.79
CA LEU A 16 7.49 -4.06 -6.44
C LEU A 16 7.35 -2.54 -6.37
N GLU A 17 8.22 -1.82 -7.05
CA GLU A 17 8.16 -0.35 -7.06
C GLU A 17 6.82 0.16 -7.60
N SER A 18 6.33 -0.46 -8.67
CA SER A 18 5.04 -0.10 -9.25
C SER A 18 3.89 -0.36 -8.27
N TYR A 19 3.93 -1.53 -7.63
CA TYR A 19 2.91 -1.90 -6.64
C TYR A 19 2.90 -0.93 -5.46
N LEU A 20 4.08 -0.58 -4.96
CA LEU A 20 4.19 0.33 -3.82
C LEU A 20 3.70 1.74 -4.18
N SER A 21 4.00 2.22 -5.39
CA SER A 21 3.55 3.54 -5.78
C SER A 21 2.02 3.64 -5.85
N GLU A 22 1.34 2.53 -6.12
CA GLU A 22 -0.11 2.49 -6.19
C GLU A 22 -0.78 2.27 -4.83
N HIS A 23 -0.18 1.45 -3.97
CA HIS A 23 -0.84 0.98 -2.75
C HIS A 23 -0.14 1.36 -1.45
N PHE A 24 1.15 1.66 -1.51
CA PHE A 24 1.96 2.00 -0.34
C PHE A 24 2.90 3.16 -0.67
N PRO A 25 2.35 4.34 -1.02
CA PRO A 25 3.23 5.46 -1.41
C PRO A 25 4.24 5.85 -0.34
N GLU A 26 3.93 5.55 0.92
CA GLU A 26 4.85 5.82 2.03
C GLU A 26 6.09 4.92 2.01
N LYS A 27 6.08 3.82 1.24
CA LYS A 27 7.19 2.88 1.16
C LYS A 27 8.02 3.01 -0.13
N VAL A 28 7.61 3.86 -1.05
CA VAL A 28 8.27 3.98 -2.36
C VAL A 28 9.74 4.38 -2.25
N GLU A 29 10.09 5.15 -1.22
CA GLU A 29 11.45 5.62 -1.02
C GLU A 29 12.31 4.68 -0.17
N ASP A 30 11.74 3.58 0.32
CA ASP A 30 12.47 2.62 1.13
C ASP A 30 13.29 1.68 0.24
N LYS A 31 14.39 2.19 -0.29
CA LYS A 31 15.23 1.47 -1.24
C LYS A 31 15.82 0.18 -0.66
N PRO A 32 16.31 0.17 0.60
CA PRO A 32 16.81 -1.08 1.17
C PRO A 32 15.75 -2.17 1.24
N PHE A 33 14.52 -1.82 1.61
CA PHE A 33 13.42 -2.77 1.65
C PHE A 33 13.13 -3.34 0.27
N ILE A 34 13.03 -2.47 -0.74
CA ILE A 34 12.72 -2.87 -2.11
C ILE A 34 13.78 -3.84 -2.63
N LYS A 35 15.04 -3.51 -2.43
CA LYS A 35 16.15 -4.36 -2.87
C LYS A 35 16.13 -5.72 -2.19
N ALA A 36 16.00 -5.72 -0.86
CA ALA A 36 16.01 -6.96 -0.09
C ALA A 36 14.85 -7.88 -0.49
N ARG A 37 13.68 -7.31 -0.64
CA ARG A 37 12.49 -8.08 -0.98
C ARG A 37 12.57 -8.62 -2.42
N ALA A 38 13.08 -7.81 -3.36
CA ALA A 38 13.27 -8.26 -4.74
C ALA A 38 14.32 -9.38 -4.83
N ASP A 39 15.39 -9.28 -4.05
CA ASP A 39 16.41 -10.33 -3.98
C ASP A 39 15.81 -11.63 -3.45
N GLU A 40 15.00 -11.55 -2.42
CA GLU A 40 14.34 -12.71 -1.82
C GLU A 40 13.40 -13.38 -2.84
N ALA A 41 12.63 -12.59 -3.57
CA ALA A 41 11.73 -13.10 -4.60
C ALA A 41 12.51 -13.79 -5.73
N LEU A 42 13.61 -13.17 -6.15
CA LEU A 42 14.47 -13.77 -7.19
C LEU A 42 15.03 -15.10 -6.74
N THR A 43 15.51 -15.18 -5.49
CA THR A 43 16.03 -16.45 -4.94
C THR A 43 14.94 -17.52 -4.97
N THR A 44 13.74 -17.17 -4.53
CA THR A 44 12.61 -18.11 -4.55
C THR A 44 12.31 -18.58 -5.97
N TYR A 45 12.33 -17.67 -6.93
CA TYR A 45 12.10 -17.99 -8.34
C TYR A 45 13.14 -19.00 -8.84
N CYS A 46 14.40 -18.69 -8.63
CA CYS A 46 15.49 -19.55 -9.13
C CYS A 46 15.46 -20.92 -8.48
N ASP A 47 15.26 -20.97 -7.16
CA ASP A 47 15.20 -22.23 -6.42
C ASP A 47 14.01 -23.09 -6.92
N SER A 48 12.88 -22.47 -7.17
CA SER A 48 11.69 -23.18 -7.63
C SER A 48 11.92 -23.80 -9.02
N VAL A 49 12.53 -23.05 -9.93
CA VAL A 49 12.86 -23.57 -11.26
C VAL A 49 13.82 -24.75 -11.13
N GLU A 50 14.83 -24.67 -10.28
CA GLU A 50 15.78 -25.76 -10.04
C GLU A 50 15.11 -27.00 -9.49
N GLU A 51 14.07 -26.82 -8.67
CA GLU A 51 13.31 -27.93 -8.08
C GLU A 51 12.35 -28.56 -9.08
N GLY A 52 12.21 -28.00 -10.27
CA GLY A 52 11.41 -28.59 -11.32
C GLY A 52 10.05 -27.94 -11.53
N PHE A 53 9.74 -26.87 -10.85
CA PHE A 53 8.50 -26.14 -11.09
C PHE A 53 8.55 -25.43 -12.44
N SER A 54 7.40 -25.26 -13.07
CA SER A 54 7.31 -24.51 -14.32
C SER A 54 7.61 -23.03 -14.07
N TYR A 55 7.92 -22.28 -15.12
CA TYR A 55 8.16 -20.85 -14.98
C TYR A 55 6.94 -20.10 -14.38
N PRO A 56 5.70 -20.36 -14.84
CA PRO A 56 4.55 -19.71 -14.22
C PRO A 56 4.37 -20.06 -12.73
N GLU A 57 4.64 -21.31 -12.36
CA GLU A 57 4.57 -21.71 -10.95
C GLU A 57 5.64 -21.02 -10.13
N ALA A 58 6.86 -20.97 -10.65
CA ALA A 58 7.98 -20.30 -9.97
C ALA A 58 7.70 -18.81 -9.79
N GLU A 59 7.11 -18.17 -10.79
CA GLU A 59 6.75 -16.77 -10.70
C GLU A 59 5.65 -16.53 -9.66
N SER A 60 4.68 -17.43 -9.60
CA SER A 60 3.62 -17.33 -8.60
C SER A 60 4.21 -17.41 -7.18
N MET A 61 5.13 -18.34 -6.95
CA MET A 61 5.79 -18.50 -5.66
C MET A 61 6.64 -17.27 -5.32
N ALA A 62 7.36 -16.73 -6.29
CA ALA A 62 8.15 -15.53 -6.10
C ALA A 62 7.28 -14.31 -5.80
N SER A 63 6.11 -14.22 -6.45
CA SER A 63 5.18 -13.12 -6.21
C SER A 63 4.61 -13.15 -4.80
N GLU A 64 4.37 -14.34 -4.25
CA GLU A 64 3.93 -14.46 -2.87
C GLU A 64 4.96 -13.88 -1.91
N VAL A 65 6.26 -14.14 -2.18
CA VAL A 65 7.34 -13.57 -1.40
C VAL A 65 7.41 -12.06 -1.59
N LEU A 66 7.31 -11.61 -2.84
CA LEU A 66 7.45 -10.21 -3.19
C LEU A 66 6.41 -9.33 -2.46
N TYR A 67 5.18 -9.80 -2.39
CA TYR A 67 4.06 -9.02 -1.82
C TYR A 67 3.70 -9.42 -0.39
N ARG A 68 4.54 -10.21 0.28
CA ARG A 68 4.29 -10.61 1.66
C ARG A 68 4.15 -9.37 2.56
N ASP A 69 3.11 -9.35 3.37
CA ASP A 69 2.78 -8.25 4.28
C ASP A 69 2.43 -6.94 3.56
N LEU A 70 2.10 -7.02 2.27
CA LEU A 70 1.74 -5.87 1.45
C LEU A 70 0.34 -6.03 0.84
N HIS A 71 -0.53 -6.83 1.45
CA HIS A 71 -1.89 -7.03 0.93
C HIS A 71 -2.88 -6.05 1.54
N PHE A 72 -2.70 -5.67 2.81
CA PHE A 72 -3.54 -4.67 3.42
C PHE A 72 -2.87 -3.31 3.33
N SER A 73 -3.52 -2.36 2.65
CA SER A 73 -2.99 -1.01 2.45
C SER A 73 -3.80 0.03 3.22
N LYS A 74 -3.15 0.75 4.13
CA LYS A 74 -3.76 1.87 4.84
C LYS A 74 -4.16 2.96 3.85
N TYR A 75 -3.31 3.20 2.85
CA TYR A 75 -3.59 4.20 1.81
C TYR A 75 -4.88 3.86 1.07
N ASP A 76 -4.99 2.63 0.58
CA ASP A 76 -6.18 2.20 -0.16
C ASP A 76 -7.45 2.30 0.68
N THR A 77 -7.35 1.90 1.95
CA THR A 77 -8.48 1.97 2.88
C THR A 77 -8.93 3.41 3.07
N LEU A 78 -7.98 4.30 3.29
CA LEU A 78 -8.29 5.72 3.50
C LEU A 78 -8.88 6.35 2.24
N VAL A 79 -8.30 6.05 1.07
CA VAL A 79 -8.84 6.53 -0.20
C VAL A 79 -10.29 6.05 -0.37
N SER A 80 -10.57 4.79 -0.06
CA SER A 80 -11.93 4.26 -0.14
C SER A 80 -12.91 5.02 0.75
N VAL A 81 -12.48 5.32 1.98
CA VAL A 81 -13.32 6.11 2.89
C VAL A 81 -13.61 7.49 2.28
N LEU A 82 -12.58 8.16 1.80
CA LEU A 82 -12.74 9.50 1.25
C LEU A 82 -13.61 9.51 -0.02
N GLU A 83 -13.42 8.54 -0.88
CA GLU A 83 -14.21 8.45 -2.12
C GLU A 83 -15.67 8.12 -1.87
N ASN A 84 -15.93 7.19 -0.95
CA ASN A 84 -17.28 6.68 -0.75
C ASN A 84 -18.11 7.52 0.20
N GLU A 85 -17.48 8.09 1.24
CA GLU A 85 -18.21 8.80 2.29
C GLU A 85 -18.14 10.32 2.18
N PHE A 86 -17.21 10.85 1.39
CA PHE A 86 -17.00 12.31 1.30
C PHE A 86 -16.94 12.78 -0.16
N GLU A 87 -17.71 12.13 -1.00
CA GLU A 87 -17.73 12.43 -2.44
C GLU A 87 -18.04 13.89 -2.74
N LYS A 88 -18.94 14.49 -1.98
CA LYS A 88 -19.32 15.89 -2.18
C LYS A 88 -18.27 16.87 -1.70
N GLU A 89 -17.68 16.58 -0.54
CA GLU A 89 -16.68 17.44 0.08
C GLU A 89 -15.33 17.29 -0.60
N LEU A 90 -15.02 16.09 -1.07
CA LEU A 90 -13.72 15.75 -1.64
C LEU A 90 -13.88 15.01 -2.97
N PRO A 91 -14.30 15.72 -4.03
CA PRO A 91 -14.44 15.07 -5.35
C PRO A 91 -13.06 14.65 -5.88
N SER A 92 -13.06 13.59 -6.71
CA SER A 92 -11.84 13.12 -7.36
C SER A 92 -11.15 14.26 -8.12
N PRO A 93 -9.82 14.39 -8.06
CA PRO A 93 -8.84 13.44 -7.50
C PRO A 93 -8.39 13.77 -6.06
N LEU A 94 -9.17 14.52 -5.30
CA LEU A 94 -8.77 14.93 -3.96
C LEU A 94 -8.52 13.75 -3.01
N PRO A 95 -9.31 12.65 -3.03
CA PRO A 95 -9.02 11.53 -2.12
C PRO A 95 -7.61 11.00 -2.26
N GLU A 96 -7.15 10.76 -3.48
CA GLU A 96 -5.80 10.22 -3.70
C GLU A 96 -4.71 11.21 -3.27
N ARG A 97 -4.98 12.50 -3.40
CA ARG A 97 -4.01 13.55 -3.05
C ARG A 97 -3.95 13.82 -1.56
N LEU A 98 -5.09 13.72 -0.88
CA LEU A 98 -5.16 13.95 0.56
C LEU A 98 -4.69 12.76 1.37
N ALA A 99 -4.92 11.55 0.90
CA ALA A 99 -4.61 10.35 1.67
C ALA A 99 -3.16 10.30 2.16
N PRO A 100 -2.12 10.59 1.35
CA PRO A 100 -0.76 10.57 1.86
C PRO A 100 -0.53 11.56 3.00
N ILE A 101 -1.19 12.71 2.95
CA ILE A 101 -1.08 13.72 4.00
C ILE A 101 -1.79 13.24 5.26
N LEU A 102 -2.99 12.70 5.10
CA LEU A 102 -3.78 12.22 6.22
C LEU A 102 -3.15 11.01 6.91
N LEU A 103 -2.40 10.19 6.17
CA LEU A 103 -1.68 9.08 6.79
C LEU A 103 -0.65 9.55 7.81
N LYS A 104 -0.20 10.80 7.71
CA LYS A 104 0.73 11.40 8.67
C LYS A 104 -0.01 12.09 9.81
N ASN A 105 -1.32 12.23 9.71
CA ASN A 105 -2.13 12.87 10.75
C ASN A 105 -2.22 11.96 11.97
N ARG A 106 -2.02 12.53 13.15
CA ARG A 106 -2.00 11.77 14.39
C ARG A 106 -3.31 11.03 14.67
N ALA A 107 -4.44 11.70 14.47
CA ALA A 107 -5.74 11.09 14.75
C ALA A 107 -5.99 9.90 13.82
N ILE A 108 -5.59 10.02 12.56
CA ILE A 108 -5.70 8.92 11.59
C ILE A 108 -4.79 7.77 12.01
N GLN A 109 -3.54 8.06 12.38
CA GLN A 109 -2.60 7.04 12.83
C GLN A 109 -3.12 6.30 14.05
N GLU A 110 -3.65 7.04 15.03
CA GLU A 110 -4.21 6.44 16.24
C GLU A 110 -5.39 5.53 15.93
N THR A 111 -6.20 5.89 14.93
CA THR A 111 -7.33 5.05 14.53
C THR A 111 -6.84 3.72 13.98
N PHE A 112 -5.86 3.74 13.09
CA PHE A 112 -5.28 2.51 12.55
C PHE A 112 -4.60 1.68 13.64
N ASP A 113 -3.93 2.34 14.57
CA ASP A 113 -3.15 1.65 15.61
C ASP A 113 -4.01 0.84 16.59
N LYS A 114 -5.31 1.06 16.60
CA LYS A 114 -6.22 0.27 17.44
C LYS A 114 -6.38 -1.17 16.97
N TYR A 115 -5.96 -1.46 15.76
CA TYR A 115 -6.21 -2.74 15.11
C TYR A 115 -4.91 -3.46 14.79
N ASN A 116 -4.99 -4.80 14.80
CA ASN A 116 -3.87 -5.64 14.35
C ASN A 116 -4.01 -5.83 12.84
N LEU A 117 -3.29 -5.02 12.08
CA LEU A 117 -3.42 -4.94 10.63
C LEU A 117 -2.60 -6.02 9.93
N THR A 118 -3.13 -7.25 9.97
CA THR A 118 -2.51 -8.37 9.28
C THR A 118 -2.77 -8.28 7.77
N ASP A 119 -2.08 -9.12 7.01
CA ASP A 119 -2.18 -9.13 5.55
C ASP A 119 -3.59 -9.41 5.04
N ASP A 120 -4.38 -10.13 5.82
CA ASP A 120 -5.76 -10.47 5.48
C ASP A 120 -6.78 -9.66 6.27
N PHE A 121 -6.37 -8.53 6.85
CA PHE A 121 -7.24 -7.73 7.70
C PHE A 121 -8.53 -7.30 6.97
N ASP A 122 -8.43 -7.00 5.68
CA ASP A 122 -9.59 -6.56 4.90
C ASP A 122 -10.65 -7.63 4.77
N ALA A 123 -10.31 -8.89 5.02
CA ALA A 123 -11.27 -9.99 5.02
C ALA A 123 -11.85 -10.25 6.40
N SER A 124 -11.40 -9.54 7.44
CA SER A 124 -11.87 -9.74 8.81
C SER A 124 -13.11 -8.89 9.08
N PRO A 125 -13.93 -9.29 10.07
CA PRO A 125 -15.08 -8.47 10.48
C PRO A 125 -14.65 -7.10 11.02
N GLU A 126 -13.46 -7.00 11.57
CA GLU A 126 -12.95 -5.75 12.13
C GLU A 126 -12.67 -4.68 11.07
N TYR A 127 -12.56 -5.09 9.80
CA TYR A 127 -12.36 -4.13 8.72
C TYR A 127 -13.51 -3.12 8.66
N ASP A 128 -14.74 -3.57 8.79
CA ASP A 128 -15.90 -2.69 8.76
C ASP A 128 -15.88 -1.70 9.93
N THR A 129 -15.42 -2.16 11.08
CA THR A 129 -15.30 -1.31 12.27
C THR A 129 -14.23 -0.24 12.03
N LEU A 130 -13.08 -0.65 11.50
CA LEU A 130 -12.01 0.30 11.15
C LEU A 130 -12.52 1.34 10.14
N TYR A 131 -13.21 0.88 9.10
CA TYR A 131 -13.75 1.77 8.08
C TYR A 131 -14.67 2.83 8.71
N THR A 132 -15.56 2.39 9.59
CA THR A 132 -16.49 3.29 10.28
C THR A 132 -15.75 4.27 11.17
N GLU A 133 -14.74 3.80 11.90
CA GLU A 133 -13.95 4.68 12.76
C GLU A 133 -13.14 5.71 11.96
N LEU A 134 -12.60 5.30 10.83
CA LEU A 134 -11.90 6.24 9.95
C LEU A 134 -12.84 7.31 9.43
N THR A 135 -14.06 6.90 9.04
CA THR A 135 -15.08 7.85 8.60
C THR A 135 -15.35 8.87 9.70
N GLY A 136 -15.54 8.41 10.94
CA GLY A 136 -15.75 9.29 12.08
C GLY A 136 -14.58 10.22 12.33
N THR A 137 -13.36 9.72 12.21
CA THR A 137 -12.15 10.52 12.40
C THR A 137 -12.09 11.64 11.35
N VAL A 138 -12.39 11.34 10.11
CA VAL A 138 -12.39 12.33 9.03
C VAL A 138 -13.47 13.38 9.28
N VAL A 139 -14.67 12.96 9.73
CA VAL A 139 -15.74 13.90 10.08
C VAL A 139 -15.25 14.90 11.12
N LEU A 140 -14.60 14.39 12.17
CA LEU A 140 -14.08 15.27 13.24
C LEU A 140 -13.03 16.24 12.72
N LEU A 141 -12.18 15.80 11.79
CA LEU A 141 -11.18 16.68 11.20
C LEU A 141 -11.83 17.77 10.37
N ILE A 142 -12.90 17.44 9.64
CA ILE A 142 -13.64 18.44 8.86
C ILE A 142 -14.30 19.45 9.79
N GLU A 143 -14.96 18.99 10.84
CA GLU A 143 -15.64 19.87 11.80
C GLU A 143 -14.67 20.78 12.53
N ALA A 144 -13.46 20.28 12.80
CA ALA A 144 -12.42 21.08 13.46
C ALA A 144 -11.64 21.95 12.47
N ASN A 145 -11.99 21.89 11.18
CA ASN A 145 -11.32 22.62 10.11
C ASN A 145 -9.82 22.27 10.06
N GLN A 146 -9.51 20.99 10.23
CA GLN A 146 -8.14 20.50 10.25
C GLN A 146 -7.75 19.68 9.01
N LEU A 147 -8.63 19.59 8.02
CA LEU A 147 -8.25 18.98 6.76
C LEU A 147 -7.38 19.94 5.94
N PRO A 148 -6.37 19.42 5.21
CA PRO A 148 -5.59 20.27 4.33
C PRO A 148 -6.50 20.91 3.26
N THR A 149 -6.17 22.14 2.89
CA THR A 149 -6.92 22.86 1.85
C THR A 149 -6.47 22.38 0.48
N ILE A 150 -7.24 22.77 -0.55
CA ILE A 150 -6.86 22.50 -1.94
C ILE A 150 -5.49 23.10 -2.25
N GLY A 151 -5.21 24.28 -1.68
CA GLY A 151 -3.90 24.93 -1.86
C GLY A 151 -2.76 24.09 -1.30
N ASP A 152 -2.96 23.51 -0.10
CA ASP A 152 -1.96 22.64 0.52
C ASP A 152 -1.72 21.39 -0.33
N VAL A 153 -2.79 20.82 -0.86
CA VAL A 153 -2.69 19.65 -1.72
C VAL A 153 -1.97 19.98 -3.02
N SER A 154 -2.29 21.13 -3.61
CA SER A 154 -1.65 21.58 -4.84
C SER A 154 -0.15 21.79 -4.66
N ALA A 155 0.27 22.22 -3.48
CA ALA A 155 1.69 22.45 -3.19
C ALA A 155 2.52 21.16 -3.21
N LEU A 156 1.86 20.00 -3.15
CA LEU A 156 2.53 18.70 -3.19
C LEU A 156 2.73 18.18 -4.61
N GLU A 157 2.19 18.87 -5.60
CA GLU A 157 2.32 18.46 -7.01
C GLU A 157 3.65 18.92 -7.66
#